data_ab53fe64cdde765a7d6f6574e9466586
#
_entry.id   ab53fe64cdde765a7d6f6574e9466586
#
_cell.length_a   1.000
_cell.length_b   1.000
_cell.length_c   1.000
_cell.angle_alpha   90.00
_cell.angle_beta   90.00
_cell.angle_gamma   90.00
#
_symmetry.space_group_name_H-M   'P 1'
#
loop_
_entity.id
_entity.type
_entity.pdbx_description
1 polymer ?
#
loop_
_entity_poly.entity_id
_entity_poly.type
_entity_poly.pdbx_seq_one_letter_code
_entity_poly.pdbx_strand_id
1 'polypeptide(L)'
;MHANFSNSVLRECGDQGTYEKICSAFEPRVKEHIAVYGADNHQRLTGKHETQRIDQFSFGVSDRGASIRIPVGTVTNGWKGWLEDRRPASNADPYKVAAEIIKTVKGAAVGV
;
A
#
# COMPACT_ATOMS: atom_id res chain seq x y z
N MET A 1 -9.44 0.79 -8.45
CA MET A 1 -8.15 1.46 -8.79
C MET A 1 -7.07 0.98 -7.83
N HIS A 2 -5.92 0.63 -8.35
CA HIS A 2 -4.77 0.33 -7.51
C HIS A 2 -3.75 1.46 -7.64
N ALA A 3 -3.14 1.83 -6.52
CA ALA A 3 -2.17 2.93 -6.50
C ALA A 3 -0.76 2.37 -6.32
N ASN A 4 0.05 2.45 -7.36
CA ASN A 4 1.46 2.10 -7.29
C ASN A 4 2.22 3.31 -6.77
N PHE A 5 3.13 3.10 -5.83
CA PHE A 5 3.93 4.19 -5.28
C PHE A 5 5.36 3.76 -5.02
N SER A 6 6.25 4.73 -5.08
CA SER A 6 7.67 4.54 -4.83
C SER A 6 8.31 5.86 -4.42
N ASN A 7 9.54 5.78 -3.96
CA ASN A 7 10.38 6.94 -3.69
C ASN A 7 11.85 6.54 -3.88
N SER A 8 12.77 7.46 -3.64
CA SER A 8 14.20 7.18 -3.81
C SER A 8 14.68 6.04 -2.91
N VAL A 9 14.16 5.95 -1.69
CA VAL A 9 14.50 4.87 -0.76
C VAL A 9 14.06 3.53 -1.32
N LEU A 10 12.79 3.39 -1.73
CA LEU A 10 12.26 2.13 -2.27
C LEU A 10 12.96 1.72 -3.56
N ARG A 11 13.40 2.67 -4.37
CA ARG A 11 14.10 2.36 -5.62
C ARG A 11 15.55 1.94 -5.43
N GLU A 12 16.18 2.29 -4.31
CA GLU A 12 17.63 2.15 -4.14
C GLU A 12 18.07 1.32 -2.96
N CYS A 13 17.22 1.09 -1.95
CA CYS A 13 17.64 0.47 -0.68
C CYS A 13 18.11 -0.98 -0.81
N GLY A 14 17.47 -1.77 -1.68
CA GLY A 14 17.81 -3.18 -1.82
C GLY A 14 17.62 -3.98 -0.52
N ASP A 15 16.67 -3.59 0.32
CA ASP A 15 16.51 -4.11 1.67
C ASP A 15 15.05 -4.48 1.95
N GLN A 16 14.80 -5.76 2.17
CA GLN A 16 13.48 -6.29 2.51
C GLN A 16 12.93 -5.66 3.80
N GLY A 17 13.78 -5.46 4.81
CA GLY A 17 13.36 -4.86 6.08
C GLY A 17 12.82 -3.45 5.92
N THR A 18 13.39 -2.66 5.00
CA THR A 18 12.89 -1.32 4.68
C THR A 18 11.48 -1.37 4.09
N TYR A 19 11.24 -2.31 3.17
CA TYR A 19 9.90 -2.51 2.58
C TYR A 19 8.89 -2.92 3.65
N GLU A 20 9.27 -3.82 4.54
CA GLU A 20 8.39 -4.28 5.61
C GLU A 20 8.06 -3.15 6.58
N LYS A 21 9.02 -2.28 6.91
CA LYS A 21 8.77 -1.12 7.76
C LYS A 21 7.78 -0.15 7.13
N ILE A 22 7.93 0.12 5.84
CA ILE A 22 7.03 1.01 5.12
C ILE A 22 5.62 0.42 5.07
N CYS A 23 5.49 -0.85 4.73
CA CYS A 23 4.20 -1.53 4.71
C CYS A 23 3.55 -1.51 6.10
N SER A 24 4.31 -1.79 7.15
CA SER A 24 3.79 -1.81 8.53
C SER A 24 3.31 -0.43 9.00
N ALA A 25 3.86 0.66 8.43
CA ALA A 25 3.41 2.01 8.77
C ALA A 25 1.97 2.29 8.33
N PHE A 26 1.43 1.52 7.39
CA PHE A 26 0.05 1.65 6.94
C PHE A 26 -0.96 1.04 7.90
N GLU A 27 -0.55 0.07 8.71
CA GLU A 27 -1.46 -0.66 9.59
C GLU A 27 -2.19 0.25 10.61
N PRO A 28 -1.48 1.11 11.38
CA PRO A 28 -2.16 1.97 12.35
C PRO A 28 -2.99 3.08 11.70
N ARG A 29 -2.88 3.26 10.39
CA ARG A 29 -3.59 4.31 9.65
C ARG A 29 -4.66 3.78 8.72
N VAL A 30 -5.12 2.56 8.92
CA VAL A 30 -6.15 1.92 8.07
C VAL A 30 -7.37 2.83 7.92
N LYS A 31 -7.89 3.35 9.03
CA LYS A 31 -9.09 4.20 9.01
C LYS A 31 -8.88 5.49 8.23
N GLU A 32 -7.70 6.11 8.36
CA GLU A 32 -7.37 7.34 7.63
C GLU A 32 -7.35 7.10 6.12
N HIS A 33 -6.72 6.01 5.69
CA HIS A 33 -6.65 5.66 4.27
C HIS A 33 -8.03 5.34 3.70
N ILE A 34 -8.80 4.50 4.38
CA ILE A 34 -10.13 4.10 3.92
C ILE A 34 -11.05 5.32 3.78
N ALA A 35 -10.92 6.30 4.67
CA ALA A 35 -11.73 7.52 4.62
C ALA A 35 -11.56 8.30 3.31
N VAL A 36 -10.42 8.18 2.64
CA VAL A 36 -10.13 8.90 1.38
C VAL A 36 -10.10 7.99 0.16
N TYR A 37 -10.31 6.69 0.34
CA TYR A 37 -10.16 5.70 -0.74
C TYR A 37 -11.44 5.43 -1.53
N GLY A 38 -12.47 6.23 -1.31
CA GLY A 38 -13.70 6.20 -2.11
C GLY A 38 -14.94 5.78 -1.32
N ALA A 39 -16.10 6.28 -1.76
CA ALA A 39 -17.38 5.92 -1.17
C ALA A 39 -17.70 4.44 -1.43
N ASP A 40 -18.43 3.84 -0.49
CA ASP A 40 -18.89 2.45 -0.60
C ASP A 40 -17.76 1.41 -0.79
N ASN A 41 -16.54 1.75 -0.39
CA ASN A 41 -15.39 0.87 -0.54
C ASN A 41 -15.56 -0.45 0.24
N HIS A 42 -16.39 -0.45 1.27
CA HIS A 42 -16.73 -1.66 2.04
C HIS A 42 -17.40 -2.72 1.17
N GLN A 43 -18.09 -2.33 0.08
CA GLN A 43 -18.69 -3.27 -0.84
C GLN A 43 -17.66 -4.00 -1.71
N ARG A 44 -16.49 -3.39 -1.90
CA ARG A 44 -15.39 -3.95 -2.68
C ARG A 44 -14.40 -4.74 -1.80
N LEU A 45 -14.11 -4.23 -0.60
CA LEU A 45 -13.14 -4.84 0.33
C LEU A 45 -13.87 -5.76 1.30
N THR A 46 -14.32 -6.89 0.80
CA THR A 46 -15.14 -7.85 1.56
C THR A 46 -14.37 -9.03 2.13
N GLY A 47 -13.10 -9.18 1.78
CA GLY A 47 -12.32 -10.38 2.11
C GLY A 47 -12.56 -11.54 1.14
N LYS A 48 -13.28 -11.28 0.05
CA LYS A 48 -13.57 -12.24 -1.02
C LYS A 48 -12.96 -11.74 -2.32
N HIS A 49 -12.90 -12.61 -3.33
CA HIS A 49 -12.45 -12.24 -4.69
C HIS A 49 -11.07 -11.55 -4.69
N GLU A 50 -10.13 -12.10 -3.89
CA GLU A 50 -8.76 -11.59 -3.80
C GLU A 50 -8.68 -10.15 -3.25
N THR A 51 -9.58 -9.81 -2.31
CA THR A 51 -9.54 -8.52 -1.61
C THR A 51 -9.39 -8.73 -0.11
N GLN A 52 -8.70 -7.80 0.58
CA GLN A 52 -8.67 -7.76 2.03
C GLN A 52 -9.93 -7.07 2.54
N ARG A 53 -10.42 -7.49 3.70
CA ARG A 53 -11.55 -6.82 4.35
C ARG A 53 -11.18 -5.37 4.68
N ILE A 54 -12.18 -4.48 4.64
CA ILE A 54 -11.98 -3.04 4.84
C ILE A 54 -11.42 -2.71 6.23
N ASP A 55 -11.71 -3.52 7.23
CA ASP A 55 -11.28 -3.33 8.62
C ASP A 55 -10.01 -4.10 8.98
N GLN A 56 -9.39 -4.77 8.00
CA GLN A 56 -8.18 -5.56 8.21
C GLN A 56 -7.06 -5.05 7.31
N PHE A 57 -5.83 -5.28 7.76
CA PHE A 57 -4.65 -4.90 7.01
C PHE A 57 -3.69 -6.08 6.88
N SER A 58 -3.13 -6.22 5.69
CA SER A 58 -2.05 -7.17 5.44
C SER A 58 -1.16 -6.68 4.31
N PHE A 59 0.03 -7.24 4.22
CA PHE A 59 0.91 -7.02 3.07
C PHE A 59 1.66 -8.32 2.76
N GLY A 60 2.09 -8.47 1.52
CA GLY A 60 2.83 -9.66 1.12
C GLY A 60 3.33 -9.61 -0.31
N VAL A 61 4.32 -10.46 -0.61
CA VAL A 61 4.90 -10.58 -1.94
C VAL A 61 3.92 -11.28 -2.86
N SER A 62 3.59 -10.61 -3.97
CA SER A 62 2.64 -11.10 -4.98
C SER A 62 1.27 -11.51 -4.41
N ASP A 63 0.92 -11.00 -3.24
CA ASP A 63 -0.32 -11.33 -2.56
C ASP A 63 -1.45 -10.45 -3.09
N ARG A 64 -2.29 -11.01 -3.95
CA ARG A 64 -3.39 -10.29 -4.59
C ARG A 64 -4.56 -10.02 -3.62
N GLY A 65 -4.59 -10.70 -2.48
CA GLY A 65 -5.58 -10.46 -1.44
C GLY A 65 -5.12 -9.48 -0.37
N ALA A 66 -3.86 -9.05 -0.40
CA ALA A 66 -3.32 -8.14 0.60
C ALA A 66 -3.77 -6.70 0.37
N SER A 67 -3.75 -5.90 1.45
CA SER A 67 -3.98 -4.46 1.36
C SER A 67 -2.87 -3.78 0.56
N ILE A 68 -1.62 -4.08 0.90
CA ILE A 68 -0.43 -3.61 0.19
C ILE A 68 0.25 -4.82 -0.43
N ARG A 69 0.43 -4.78 -1.74
CA ARG A 69 1.13 -5.85 -2.46
C ARG A 69 2.56 -5.42 -2.75
N ILE A 70 3.50 -6.31 -2.47
CA ILE A 70 4.88 -6.15 -2.91
C ILE A 70 5.01 -6.89 -4.24
N PRO A 71 5.18 -6.19 -5.38
CA PRO A 71 5.25 -6.86 -6.68
C PRO A 71 6.45 -7.80 -6.76
N VAL A 72 6.28 -8.94 -7.44
CA VAL A 72 7.38 -9.89 -7.62
C VAL A 72 8.56 -9.25 -8.35
N GLY A 73 8.30 -8.30 -9.26
CA GLY A 73 9.36 -7.55 -9.94
C GLY A 73 10.25 -6.77 -8.99
N THR A 74 9.68 -6.25 -7.90
CA THR A 74 10.46 -5.57 -6.87
C THR A 74 11.41 -6.54 -6.17
N VAL A 75 10.93 -7.73 -5.84
CA VAL A 75 11.74 -8.75 -5.17
C VAL A 75 12.84 -9.28 -6.09
N THR A 76 12.51 -9.58 -7.35
CA THR A 76 13.48 -10.10 -8.32
C THR A 76 14.54 -9.05 -8.68
N ASN A 77 14.22 -7.77 -8.52
CA ASN A 77 15.17 -6.66 -8.73
C ASN A 77 15.95 -6.32 -7.46
N GLY A 78 16.04 -7.24 -6.51
CA GLY A 78 16.82 -7.07 -5.29
C GLY A 78 16.21 -6.10 -4.30
N TRP A 79 14.88 -6.06 -4.20
CA TRP A 79 14.14 -5.15 -3.32
C TRP A 79 14.35 -3.69 -3.70
N LYS A 80 14.29 -3.43 -4.99
CA LYS A 80 14.37 -2.08 -5.57
C LYS A 80 13.22 -1.92 -6.55
N GLY A 81 12.26 -1.08 -6.23
CA GLY A 81 11.12 -0.88 -7.12
C GLY A 81 10.00 -0.09 -6.47
N TRP A 82 8.83 -0.72 -6.34
CA TRP A 82 7.62 -0.03 -5.88
C TRP A 82 6.73 -0.95 -5.07
N LEU A 83 5.70 -0.33 -4.47
CA LEU A 83 4.62 -1.02 -3.75
C LEU A 83 3.29 -0.67 -4.41
N GLU A 84 2.26 -1.49 -4.17
CA GLU A 84 0.92 -1.29 -4.69
C GLU A 84 -0.09 -1.30 -3.56
N ASP A 85 -0.81 -0.18 -3.36
CA ASP A 85 -1.96 -0.15 -2.47
C ASP A 85 -3.19 -0.55 -3.26
N ARG A 86 -3.82 -1.64 -2.87
CA ARG A 86 -4.93 -2.25 -3.60
C ARG A 86 -6.29 -1.82 -3.07
N ARG A 87 -6.34 -0.96 -2.06
CA ARG A 87 -7.59 -0.56 -1.39
C ARG A 87 -8.37 0.56 -2.07
N PRO A 88 -7.75 1.51 -2.81
CA PRO A 88 -8.52 2.61 -3.38
C PRO A 88 -9.58 2.14 -4.36
N ALA A 89 -10.77 2.71 -4.26
CA ALA A 89 -11.87 2.42 -5.17
C ALA A 89 -11.74 3.27 -6.45
N SER A 90 -12.44 2.85 -7.51
CA SER A 90 -12.38 3.57 -8.80
C SER A 90 -12.93 5.00 -8.71
N ASN A 91 -13.81 5.28 -7.73
CA ASN A 91 -14.38 6.60 -7.51
C ASN A 91 -13.58 7.45 -6.52
N ALA A 92 -12.40 6.98 -6.09
CA ALA A 92 -11.55 7.74 -5.19
C ALA A 92 -10.94 8.94 -5.90
N ASP A 93 -10.72 10.03 -5.15
CA ASP A 93 -9.99 11.19 -5.64
C ASP A 93 -8.50 10.84 -5.67
N PRO A 94 -7.85 10.76 -6.86
CA PRO A 94 -6.45 10.35 -6.93
C PRO A 94 -5.50 11.29 -6.19
N TYR A 95 -5.83 12.57 -6.08
CA TYR A 95 -5.01 13.52 -5.32
C TYR A 95 -5.05 13.23 -3.83
N LYS A 96 -6.22 12.90 -3.29
CA LYS A 96 -6.36 12.53 -1.88
C LYS A 96 -5.68 11.21 -1.59
N VAL A 97 -5.79 10.23 -2.48
CA VAL A 97 -5.13 8.93 -2.35
C VAL A 97 -3.60 9.13 -2.30
N ALA A 98 -3.05 9.88 -3.24
CA ALA A 98 -1.62 10.15 -3.30
C ALA A 98 -1.14 10.90 -2.06
N ALA A 99 -1.87 11.90 -1.60
CA ALA A 99 -1.51 12.69 -0.41
C ALA A 99 -1.45 11.81 0.84
N GLU A 100 -2.41 10.91 1.02
CA GLU A 100 -2.46 10.02 2.18
C GLU A 100 -1.32 9.00 2.17
N ILE A 101 -1.01 8.45 1.00
CA ILE A 101 0.12 7.53 0.83
C ILE A 101 1.44 8.24 1.15
N ILE A 102 1.66 9.44 0.62
CA ILE A 102 2.87 10.23 0.86
C ILE A 102 3.01 10.52 2.36
N LYS A 103 1.93 10.93 3.02
CA LYS A 103 1.93 11.21 4.44
C LYS A 103 2.36 9.99 5.26
N THR A 104 1.84 8.82 4.93
CA THR A 104 2.15 7.58 5.64
C THR A 104 3.60 7.16 5.40
N VAL A 105 4.06 7.21 4.15
CA VAL A 105 5.43 6.84 3.81
C VAL A 105 6.45 7.75 4.50
N LYS A 106 6.19 9.05 4.53
CA LYS A 106 7.04 10.00 5.27
C LYS A 106 7.07 9.70 6.76
N GLY A 107 5.92 9.35 7.33
CA GLY A 107 5.79 9.00 8.74
C GLY A 107 6.50 7.71 9.13
N ALA A 108 6.87 6.87 8.17
CA ALA A 108 7.57 5.62 8.43
C ALA A 108 9.02 5.83 8.90
N ALA A 109 9.58 7.02 8.70
CA ALA A 109 10.94 7.40 9.13
C ALA A 109 12.02 6.42 8.65
N VAL A 110 11.89 5.93 7.43
CA VAL A 110 12.81 4.94 6.85
C VAL A 110 13.70 5.63 5.83
N GLY A 111 15.00 5.36 5.90
CA GLY A 111 15.97 5.88 4.95
C GLY A 111 16.21 7.38 5.06
N VAL A 112 15.96 7.93 6.21
CA VAL A 112 16.15 9.36 6.48
C VAL A 112 17.62 9.63 6.83
#